data_8af1c2b742caf4f2112f83e5ca132381
#
_entry.id   8af1c2b742caf4f2112f83e5ca132381
#
_cell.length_a   1.000
_cell.length_b   1.000
_cell.length_c   1.000
_cell.angle_alpha   90.00
_cell.angle_beta   90.00
_cell.angle_gamma   90.00
#
_symmetry.space_group_name_H-M   'P 1'
#
loop_
_entity.id
_entity.type
_entity.pdbx_description
1 polymer ?
#
loop_
_entity_poly.entity_id
_entity_poly.type
_entity_poly.pdbx_seq_one_letter_code
_entity_poly.pdbx_strand_id
1 'polypeptide(L)'
;MKYLKYSLLLLVFICFGCELNNTPTSKVDELFNKYQMVDDDISQGITSVLDEQNYNEAQRKRYREILEHQYRDLSYEIKDEKIDGDEAVITVEIEVYDYKKAINNLTYDSNTTSLEEYNNKKLDLLEKAKDKVVYTLDIDLSKDNDGNWKINALSNANLKKIQGMY
;
A
#
# COMPACT_ATOMS: atom_id res chain seq x y z
N MET A 1 -53.30 -20.34 -2.83
CA MET A 1 -52.96 -18.98 -2.36
C MET A 1 -51.82 -18.94 -1.28
N LYS A 2 -51.20 -20.02 -0.83
CA LYS A 2 -50.11 -20.03 0.15
C LYS A 2 -48.72 -19.77 -0.48
N TYR A 3 -48.56 -20.07 -1.75
CA TYR A 3 -47.26 -19.96 -2.46
C TYR A 3 -46.97 -18.56 -3.00
N LEU A 4 -47.99 -17.69 -3.12
CA LEU A 4 -47.82 -16.32 -3.62
C LEU A 4 -47.11 -15.40 -2.60
N LYS A 5 -47.22 -15.72 -1.30
CA LYS A 5 -46.58 -14.90 -0.23
C LYS A 5 -45.05 -15.12 -0.12
N TYR A 6 -44.57 -16.30 -0.53
CA TYR A 6 -43.12 -16.58 -0.50
C TYR A 6 -42.40 -16.06 -1.75
N SER A 7 -43.11 -15.89 -2.87
CA SER A 7 -42.54 -15.29 -4.08
C SER A 7 -42.24 -13.80 -3.93
N LEU A 8 -43.03 -13.10 -3.12
CA LEU A 8 -42.81 -11.65 -2.87
C LEU A 8 -41.65 -11.39 -1.92
N LEU A 9 -41.32 -12.35 -1.03
CA LEU A 9 -40.19 -12.21 -0.10
C LEU A 9 -38.85 -12.44 -0.79
N LEU A 10 -38.82 -13.21 -1.87
CA LEU A 10 -37.60 -13.50 -2.63
C LEU A 10 -37.18 -12.35 -3.57
N LEU A 11 -38.12 -11.46 -3.91
CA LEU A 11 -37.88 -10.34 -4.83
C LEU A 11 -37.19 -9.14 -4.17
N VAL A 12 -37.19 -9.07 -2.83
CA VAL A 12 -36.59 -7.95 -2.07
C VAL A 12 -35.05 -8.09 -1.99
N PHE A 13 -34.50 -9.28 -2.23
CA PHE A 13 -33.03 -9.49 -2.13
C PHE A 13 -32.24 -9.18 -3.41
N ILE A 14 -32.89 -8.80 -4.50
CA ILE A 14 -32.21 -8.58 -5.80
C ILE A 14 -31.80 -7.11 -6.02
N CYS A 15 -32.24 -6.17 -5.18
CA CYS A 15 -31.95 -4.74 -5.39
C CYS A 15 -30.73 -4.20 -4.64
N PHE A 16 -29.97 -5.02 -3.92
CA PHE A 16 -28.75 -4.56 -3.21
C PHE A 16 -27.44 -4.89 -3.95
N GLY A 17 -27.49 -5.21 -5.24
CA GLY A 17 -26.36 -5.72 -6.00
C GLY A 17 -25.49 -4.67 -6.72
N CYS A 18 -25.75 -3.36 -6.62
CA CYS A 18 -25.04 -2.35 -7.43
C CYS A 18 -24.18 -1.35 -6.67
N GLU A 19 -24.11 -1.39 -5.34
CA GLU A 19 -23.29 -0.44 -4.56
C GLU A 19 -22.08 -1.06 -3.86
N LEU A 20 -21.87 -2.37 -4.00
CA LEU A 20 -20.84 -3.09 -3.24
C LEU A 20 -19.39 -2.65 -3.54
N ASN A 21 -19.13 -1.95 -4.65
CA ASN A 21 -17.80 -1.53 -5.06
C ASN A 21 -17.53 -0.02 -4.88
N ASN A 22 -18.46 0.75 -4.31
CA ASN A 22 -18.28 2.19 -4.10
C ASN A 22 -18.45 2.56 -2.62
N THR A 23 -17.69 1.89 -1.75
CA THR A 23 -17.58 2.24 -0.33
C THR A 23 -16.14 2.68 -0.04
N PRO A 24 -15.89 3.50 1.00
CA PRO A 24 -14.53 3.86 1.40
C PRO A 24 -13.66 2.61 1.64
N THR A 25 -14.19 1.65 2.39
CA THR A 25 -13.52 0.37 2.66
C THR A 25 -13.15 -0.36 1.37
N SER A 26 -14.06 -0.47 0.38
CA SER A 26 -13.76 -1.16 -0.89
C SER A 26 -12.66 -0.47 -1.71
N LYS A 27 -12.53 0.86 -1.61
CA LYS A 27 -11.45 1.61 -2.28
C LYS A 27 -10.10 1.36 -1.64
N VAL A 28 -10.06 1.19 -0.32
CA VAL A 28 -8.83 0.84 0.41
C VAL A 28 -8.42 -0.60 0.13
N ASP A 29 -9.38 -1.55 0.07
CA ASP A 29 -9.11 -2.91 -0.38
C ASP A 29 -8.54 -2.94 -1.80
N GLU A 30 -9.12 -2.16 -2.73
CA GLU A 30 -8.61 -2.01 -4.09
C GLU A 30 -7.16 -1.50 -4.11
N LEU A 31 -6.84 -0.48 -3.29
CA LEU A 31 -5.49 0.06 -3.17
C LEU A 31 -4.47 -1.01 -2.74
N PHE A 32 -4.75 -1.74 -1.65
CA PHE A 32 -3.80 -2.74 -1.16
C PHE A 32 -3.70 -3.95 -2.08
N ASN A 33 -4.77 -4.33 -2.76
CA ASN A 33 -4.71 -5.33 -3.81
C ASN A 33 -3.79 -4.89 -4.97
N LYS A 34 -3.83 -3.60 -5.40
CA LYS A 34 -2.91 -3.05 -6.39
C LYS A 34 -1.45 -3.15 -5.94
N TYR A 35 -1.16 -2.84 -4.66
CA TYR A 35 0.18 -3.04 -4.10
C TYR A 35 0.62 -4.51 -4.17
N GLN A 36 -0.21 -5.44 -3.69
CA GLN A 36 0.13 -6.88 -3.68
C GLN A 36 0.30 -7.45 -5.09
N MET A 37 -0.44 -6.95 -6.07
CA MET A 37 -0.31 -7.35 -7.47
C MET A 37 0.83 -6.63 -8.20
N VAL A 38 1.34 -5.52 -7.64
CA VAL A 38 2.31 -4.63 -8.29
C VAL A 38 1.78 -4.22 -9.66
N ASP A 39 0.57 -3.66 -9.68
CA ASP A 39 -0.05 -3.22 -10.93
C ASP A 39 0.73 -2.09 -11.62
N ASP A 40 0.24 -1.61 -12.76
CA ASP A 40 0.94 -0.60 -13.56
C ASP A 40 1.14 0.71 -12.80
N ASP A 41 0.16 1.15 -11.99
CA ASP A 41 0.25 2.39 -11.20
C ASP A 41 1.34 2.24 -10.12
N ILE A 42 1.35 1.12 -9.40
CA ILE A 42 2.36 0.81 -8.38
C ILE A 42 3.75 0.66 -9.01
N SER A 43 3.84 0.01 -10.17
CA SER A 43 5.10 -0.14 -10.93
C SER A 43 5.66 1.22 -11.38
N GLN A 44 4.82 2.16 -11.78
CA GLN A 44 5.23 3.55 -12.08
C GLN A 44 5.70 4.27 -10.81
N GLY A 45 4.99 4.08 -9.68
CA GLY A 45 5.39 4.59 -8.38
C GLY A 45 6.78 4.10 -7.98
N ILE A 46 7.07 2.80 -8.15
CA ILE A 46 8.42 2.24 -7.93
C ILE A 46 9.45 2.95 -8.82
N THR A 47 9.14 3.17 -10.11
CA THR A 47 10.05 3.86 -11.04
C THR A 47 10.37 5.27 -10.54
N SER A 48 9.37 6.02 -10.07
CA SER A 48 9.58 7.35 -9.50
C SER A 48 10.49 7.31 -8.27
N VAL A 49 10.31 6.33 -7.37
CA VAL A 49 11.22 6.14 -6.22
C VAL A 49 12.64 5.84 -6.65
N LEU A 50 12.81 5.03 -7.71
CA LEU A 50 14.13 4.70 -8.26
C LEU A 50 14.84 5.91 -8.89
N ASP A 51 14.07 6.82 -9.51
CA ASP A 51 14.61 8.03 -10.16
C ASP A 51 15.17 9.03 -9.13
N GLU A 52 14.69 8.99 -7.90
CA GLU A 52 15.22 9.78 -6.79
C GLU A 52 16.52 9.22 -6.20
N GLN A 53 16.91 7.99 -6.56
CA GLN A 53 18.10 7.34 -6.02
C GLN A 53 19.31 7.49 -6.97
N ASN A 54 20.49 7.71 -6.39
CA ASN A 54 21.75 7.70 -7.14
C ASN A 54 22.25 6.24 -7.35
N TYR A 55 21.42 5.42 -8.00
CA TYR A 55 21.74 4.02 -8.30
C TYR A 55 22.17 3.85 -9.74
N ASN A 56 23.19 3.00 -9.99
CA ASN A 56 23.46 2.48 -11.32
C ASN A 56 22.38 1.49 -11.76
N GLU A 57 22.39 1.07 -13.02
CA GLU A 57 21.35 0.23 -13.61
C GLU A 57 21.16 -1.11 -12.86
N ALA A 58 22.24 -1.76 -12.46
CA ALA A 58 22.20 -3.02 -11.70
C ALA A 58 21.59 -2.81 -10.30
N GLN A 59 21.95 -1.72 -9.62
CA GLN A 59 21.40 -1.35 -8.32
C GLN A 59 19.92 -0.97 -8.42
N ARG A 60 19.50 -0.27 -9.49
CA ARG A 60 18.09 0.05 -9.75
C ARG A 60 17.26 -1.21 -9.91
N LYS A 61 17.75 -2.20 -10.65
CA LYS A 61 17.07 -3.48 -10.81
C LYS A 61 16.89 -4.18 -9.47
N ARG A 62 17.94 -4.30 -8.66
CA ARG A 62 17.89 -4.92 -7.33
C ARG A 62 16.89 -4.21 -6.42
N TYR A 63 16.92 -2.86 -6.38
CA TYR A 63 16.01 -2.11 -5.51
C TYR A 63 14.56 -2.22 -5.96
N ARG A 64 14.30 -2.31 -7.27
CA ARG A 64 12.97 -2.62 -7.79
C ARG A 64 12.49 -3.98 -7.27
N GLU A 65 13.29 -5.02 -7.38
CA GLU A 65 12.95 -6.36 -6.90
C GLU A 65 12.66 -6.38 -5.39
N ILE A 66 13.42 -5.61 -4.59
CA ILE A 66 13.21 -5.43 -3.15
C ILE A 66 11.83 -4.79 -2.88
N LEU A 67 11.48 -3.69 -3.57
CA LEU A 67 10.19 -3.02 -3.38
C LEU A 67 9.02 -3.88 -3.86
N GLU A 68 9.16 -4.57 -4.99
CA GLU A 68 8.13 -5.50 -5.47
C GLU A 68 7.91 -6.65 -4.50
N HIS A 69 8.98 -7.21 -3.93
CA HIS A 69 8.88 -8.24 -2.89
C HIS A 69 8.16 -7.71 -1.64
N GLN A 70 8.52 -6.51 -1.18
CA GLN A 70 7.86 -5.83 -0.06
C GLN A 70 6.35 -5.71 -0.28
N TYR A 71 5.95 -5.27 -1.47
CA TYR A 71 4.55 -5.01 -1.77
C TYR A 71 3.74 -6.30 -1.94
N ARG A 72 4.31 -7.34 -2.57
CA ARG A 72 3.63 -8.65 -2.68
C ARG A 72 3.44 -9.34 -1.34
N ASP A 73 4.39 -9.15 -0.40
CA ASP A 73 4.37 -9.77 0.94
C ASP A 73 3.69 -8.92 2.00
N LEU A 74 3.22 -7.72 1.64
CA LEU A 74 2.45 -6.85 2.52
C LEU A 74 1.14 -7.54 2.89
N SER A 75 0.85 -7.61 4.19
CA SER A 75 -0.48 -7.96 4.69
C SER A 75 -1.14 -6.73 5.31
N TYR A 76 -2.48 -6.68 5.28
CA TYR A 76 -3.23 -5.57 5.84
C TYR A 76 -4.53 -6.04 6.48
N GLU A 77 -5.03 -5.25 7.42
CA GLU A 77 -6.32 -5.42 8.08
C GLU A 77 -6.97 -4.06 8.28
N ILE A 78 -8.19 -3.89 7.81
CA ILE A 78 -8.98 -2.68 8.06
C ILE A 78 -9.52 -2.75 9.49
N LYS A 79 -9.21 -1.73 10.29
CA LYS A 79 -9.53 -1.69 11.73
C LYS A 79 -10.73 -0.80 12.03
N ASP A 80 -10.89 0.31 11.32
CA ASP A 80 -11.96 1.27 11.59
C ASP A 80 -12.34 2.04 10.32
N GLU A 81 -13.60 2.47 10.24
CA GLU A 81 -14.14 3.32 9.19
C GLU A 81 -14.92 4.46 9.83
N LYS A 82 -14.56 5.69 9.50
CA LYS A 82 -15.29 6.90 9.90
C LYS A 82 -15.73 7.67 8.68
N ILE A 83 -17.03 7.92 8.56
CA ILE A 83 -17.62 8.67 7.46
C ILE A 83 -18.30 9.93 8.01
N ASP A 84 -17.97 11.08 7.44
CA ASP A 84 -18.59 12.37 7.72
C ASP A 84 -18.98 13.05 6.40
N GLY A 85 -20.25 12.87 5.99
CA GLY A 85 -20.77 13.40 4.74
C GLY A 85 -20.07 12.82 3.51
N ASP A 86 -19.28 13.65 2.83
CA ASP A 86 -18.54 13.28 1.62
C ASP A 86 -17.05 13.02 1.88
N GLU A 87 -16.64 12.95 3.14
CA GLU A 87 -15.30 12.59 3.59
C GLU A 87 -15.32 11.29 4.39
N ALA A 88 -14.23 10.53 4.32
CA ALA A 88 -14.05 9.33 5.13
C ALA A 88 -12.58 9.15 5.50
N VAL A 89 -12.37 8.50 6.65
CA VAL A 89 -11.05 8.03 7.08
C VAL A 89 -11.14 6.54 7.37
N ILE A 90 -10.27 5.78 6.73
CA ILE A 90 -10.11 4.34 6.97
C ILE A 90 -8.82 4.11 7.72
N THR A 91 -8.93 3.55 8.92
CA THR A 91 -7.75 3.12 9.69
C THR A 91 -7.37 1.69 9.30
N VAL A 92 -6.15 1.52 8.83
CA VAL A 92 -5.60 0.24 8.37
C VAL A 92 -4.36 -0.12 9.17
N GLU A 93 -4.25 -1.36 9.59
CA GLU A 93 -3.00 -1.93 10.09
C GLU A 93 -2.34 -2.73 8.97
N ILE A 94 -1.06 -2.47 8.73
CA ILE A 94 -0.26 -3.19 7.74
C ILE A 94 0.92 -3.87 8.42
N GLU A 95 1.31 -5.06 7.93
CA GLU A 95 2.56 -5.72 8.29
C GLU A 95 3.48 -5.78 7.06
N VAL A 96 4.70 -5.30 7.22
CA VAL A 96 5.71 -5.14 6.16
C VAL A 96 7.10 -5.50 6.67
N TYR A 97 8.07 -5.79 5.78
CA TYR A 97 9.47 -5.93 6.20
C TYR A 97 9.99 -4.63 6.81
N ASP A 98 10.72 -4.74 7.92
CA ASP A 98 11.33 -3.61 8.62
C ASP A 98 12.69 -3.25 7.97
N TYR A 99 12.61 -2.63 6.80
CA TYR A 99 13.80 -2.19 6.07
C TYR A 99 14.54 -1.07 6.80
N LYS A 100 13.80 -0.25 7.57
CA LYS A 100 14.43 0.78 8.41
C LYS A 100 15.37 0.18 9.42
N LYS A 101 14.94 -0.88 10.12
CA LYS A 101 15.78 -1.62 11.06
C LYS A 101 16.94 -2.30 10.38
N ALA A 102 16.73 -2.90 9.20
CA ALA A 102 17.78 -3.60 8.46
C ALA A 102 18.99 -2.72 8.13
N ILE A 103 18.76 -1.43 7.85
CA ILE A 103 19.82 -0.46 7.51
C ILE A 103 20.17 0.49 8.65
N ASN A 104 19.64 0.31 9.85
CA ASN A 104 19.78 1.24 10.97
C ASN A 104 21.26 1.54 11.34
N ASN A 105 22.13 0.56 11.20
CA ASN A 105 23.55 0.70 11.53
C ASN A 105 24.43 1.03 10.32
N LEU A 106 23.83 1.27 9.15
CA LEU A 106 24.57 1.59 7.94
C LEU A 106 24.78 3.11 7.86
N THR A 107 26.05 3.52 7.92
CA THR A 107 26.46 4.91 7.75
C THR A 107 27.30 5.07 6.50
N TYR A 108 27.16 6.18 5.80
CA TYR A 108 27.99 6.55 4.66
C TYR A 108 29.11 7.49 5.10
N ASP A 109 30.34 7.11 4.78
CA ASP A 109 31.53 7.96 4.94
C ASP A 109 32.26 8.04 3.60
N SER A 110 32.18 9.20 2.97
CA SER A 110 32.78 9.46 1.65
C SER A 110 34.32 9.42 1.63
N ASN A 111 34.97 9.45 2.80
CA ASN A 111 36.42 9.35 2.88
C ASN A 111 36.92 7.90 2.82
N THR A 112 36.05 6.95 3.15
CA THR A 112 36.45 5.53 3.30
C THR A 112 35.67 4.59 2.37
N THR A 113 34.55 5.01 1.82
CA THR A 113 33.63 4.15 1.05
C THR A 113 33.11 4.90 -0.16
N SER A 114 33.16 4.28 -1.33
CA SER A 114 32.52 4.84 -2.52
C SER A 114 31.00 4.78 -2.39
N LEU A 115 30.28 5.68 -3.09
CA LEU A 115 28.81 5.66 -3.09
C LEU A 115 28.27 4.33 -3.66
N GLU A 116 28.94 3.77 -4.66
CA GLU A 116 28.55 2.50 -5.26
C GLU A 116 28.66 1.35 -4.24
N GLU A 117 29.75 1.28 -3.50
CA GLU A 117 29.96 0.26 -2.47
C GLU A 117 28.96 0.41 -1.32
N TYR A 118 28.71 1.64 -0.87
CA TYR A 118 27.68 1.91 0.14
C TYR A 118 26.29 1.46 -0.33
N ASN A 119 25.91 1.79 -1.58
CA ASN A 119 24.64 1.39 -2.15
C ASN A 119 24.53 -0.13 -2.25
N ASN A 120 25.57 -0.83 -2.70
CA ASN A 120 25.57 -2.29 -2.76
C ASN A 120 25.37 -2.91 -1.36
N LYS A 121 26.07 -2.40 -0.35
CA LYS A 121 25.92 -2.86 1.03
C LYS A 121 24.52 -2.60 1.57
N LYS A 122 23.93 -1.45 1.24
CA LYS A 122 22.54 -1.12 1.60
C LYS A 122 21.56 -2.13 0.99
N LEU A 123 21.70 -2.41 -0.31
CA LEU A 123 20.84 -3.38 -1.01
C LEU A 123 21.00 -4.79 -0.44
N ASP A 124 22.23 -5.22 -0.13
CA ASP A 124 22.49 -6.51 0.51
C ASP A 124 21.77 -6.67 1.86
N LEU A 125 21.69 -5.59 2.65
CA LEU A 125 20.98 -5.59 3.93
C LEU A 125 19.46 -5.66 3.72
N LEU A 126 18.92 -4.93 2.76
CA LEU A 126 17.49 -4.94 2.44
C LEU A 126 17.05 -6.31 1.91
N GLU A 127 17.81 -6.93 1.00
CA GLU A 127 17.52 -8.27 0.46
C GLU A 127 17.54 -9.37 1.54
N LYS A 128 18.32 -9.18 2.61
CA LYS A 128 18.44 -10.13 3.72
C LYS A 128 17.47 -9.84 4.87
N ALA A 129 16.71 -8.75 4.81
CA ALA A 129 15.76 -8.39 5.85
C ALA A 129 14.70 -9.48 6.02
N LYS A 130 14.44 -9.88 7.26
CA LYS A 130 13.42 -10.90 7.61
C LYS A 130 12.47 -10.41 8.69
N ASP A 131 12.89 -9.41 9.45
CA ASP A 131 12.06 -8.85 10.49
C ASP A 131 10.92 -8.07 9.86
N LYS A 132 9.73 -8.21 10.42
CA LYS A 132 8.55 -7.46 10.02
C LYS A 132 8.16 -6.48 11.12
N VAL A 133 7.46 -5.43 10.72
CA VAL A 133 6.93 -4.39 11.58
C VAL A 133 5.47 -4.11 11.20
N VAL A 134 4.68 -3.80 12.22
CA VAL A 134 3.27 -3.43 12.06
C VAL A 134 3.16 -1.91 12.18
N TYR A 135 2.47 -1.29 11.22
CA TYR A 135 2.14 0.13 11.21
C TYR A 135 0.64 0.34 11.09
N THR A 136 0.15 1.37 11.78
CA THR A 136 -1.20 1.89 11.57
C THR A 136 -1.14 3.06 10.58
N LEU A 137 -2.04 3.06 9.59
CA LEU A 137 -2.23 4.13 8.61
C LEU A 137 -3.66 4.64 8.69
N ASP A 138 -3.82 5.96 8.66
CA ASP A 138 -5.10 6.58 8.34
C ASP A 138 -5.09 6.98 6.86
N ILE A 139 -6.09 6.53 6.11
CA ILE A 139 -6.25 6.78 4.68
C ILE A 139 -7.49 7.65 4.51
N ASP A 140 -7.27 8.86 3.99
CA ASP A 140 -8.31 9.83 3.74
C ASP A 140 -8.94 9.59 2.36
N LEU A 141 -10.27 9.65 2.32
CA LEU A 141 -11.07 9.55 1.10
C LEU A 141 -12.06 10.70 1.02
N SER A 142 -12.43 11.04 -0.20
CA SER A 142 -13.52 11.99 -0.47
C SER A 142 -14.33 11.50 -1.66
N LYS A 143 -15.59 11.96 -1.75
CA LYS A 143 -16.42 11.73 -2.93
C LYS A 143 -16.07 12.72 -4.03
N ASP A 144 -16.06 12.23 -5.26
CA ASP A 144 -16.01 13.08 -6.43
C ASP A 144 -17.38 13.70 -6.78
N ASN A 145 -17.43 14.49 -7.85
CA ASN A 145 -18.65 15.14 -8.31
C ASN A 145 -19.79 14.17 -8.70
N ASP A 146 -19.46 12.94 -9.01
CA ASP A 146 -20.38 11.88 -9.38
C ASP A 146 -20.83 11.04 -8.16
N GLY A 147 -20.33 11.37 -6.96
CA GLY A 147 -20.63 10.68 -5.71
C GLY A 147 -19.79 9.42 -5.48
N ASN A 148 -18.74 9.19 -6.27
CA ASN A 148 -17.86 8.04 -6.10
C ASN A 148 -16.75 8.33 -5.10
N TRP A 149 -16.49 7.38 -4.18
CA TRP A 149 -15.38 7.47 -3.26
C TRP A 149 -14.04 7.34 -3.98
N LYS A 150 -13.12 8.23 -3.63
CA LYS A 150 -11.74 8.26 -4.12
C LYS A 150 -10.78 8.45 -2.96
N ILE A 151 -9.68 7.69 -3.00
CA ILE A 151 -8.58 7.87 -2.06
C ILE A 151 -7.86 9.18 -2.39
N ASN A 152 -7.67 10.01 -1.38
CA ASN A 152 -6.81 11.18 -1.47
C ASN A 152 -5.34 10.74 -1.58
N ALA A 153 -4.45 11.65 -1.97
CA ALA A 153 -3.03 11.33 -2.05
C ALA A 153 -2.52 10.82 -0.70
N LEU A 154 -1.84 9.65 -0.72
CA LEU A 154 -1.21 9.11 0.47
C LEU A 154 -0.14 10.07 0.98
N SER A 155 -0.09 10.28 2.29
CA SER A 155 0.95 11.08 2.91
C SER A 155 2.34 10.43 2.73
N ASN A 156 3.41 11.25 2.73
CA ASN A 156 4.78 10.73 2.70
C ASN A 156 5.08 9.77 3.87
N ALA A 157 4.44 9.98 5.02
CA ALA A 157 4.57 9.07 6.16
C ALA A 157 3.95 7.70 5.84
N ASN A 158 2.74 7.65 5.25
CA ASN A 158 2.08 6.42 4.85
C ASN A 158 2.89 5.68 3.76
N LEU A 159 3.40 6.40 2.76
CA LEU A 159 4.26 5.81 1.73
C LEU A 159 5.52 5.16 2.34
N LYS A 160 6.20 5.85 3.29
CA LYS A 160 7.36 5.29 3.98
C LYS A 160 7.01 4.06 4.83
N LYS A 161 5.84 4.04 5.48
CA LYS A 161 5.36 2.87 6.22
C LYS A 161 5.13 1.68 5.28
N ILE A 162 4.47 1.87 4.15
CA ILE A 162 4.24 0.84 3.14
C ILE A 162 5.57 0.29 2.59
N GLN A 163 6.58 1.16 2.44
CA GLN A 163 7.94 0.77 2.02
C GLN A 163 8.77 0.13 3.15
N GLY A 164 8.29 0.09 4.39
CA GLY A 164 9.08 -0.40 5.54
C GLY A 164 10.25 0.50 5.93
N MET A 165 10.19 1.79 5.59
CA MET A 165 11.26 2.79 5.74
C MET A 165 10.91 3.90 6.74
N TYR A 166 9.94 3.65 7.61
CA TYR A 166 9.44 4.65 8.58
C TYR A 166 10.14 4.56 9.95
#